data_357bcdea4453fff65536e7030c8061bd
#
_entry.id   357bcdea4453fff65536e7030c8061bd
#
_cell.length_a   1.000
_cell.length_b   1.000
_cell.length_c   1.000
_cell.angle_alpha   90.00
_cell.angle_beta   90.00
_cell.angle_gamma   90.00
#
_symmetry.space_group_name_H-M   'P 1'
#
loop_
_entity.id
_entity.type
_entity.pdbx_description
1 polymer ?
#
loop_
_entity_poly.entity_id
_entity_poly.type
_entity_poly.pdbx_seq_one_letter_code
_entity_poly.pdbx_strand_id
1 'polypeptide(L)'
;MSAISRREFFKNAATSAAVAGFLSASARMLRADPLGLPIGCQTWPVRTMIAKDFPGTIKQLAQAGFQTIELCSPVGYADSGFAGLGKYTGAELRKILGDAVVTCVSSHFGIEELRKNQAGGIAWAKDVGLTQMIVPSLDGPQKPTMDDVKRAADEYNKMGEEAAKAGIQQGLHNEDFELTMVEGKRTYDLLFKLLDPKLVKFQFQVSTISQGYDAADYFTKYPGRFISMHVQGWSAKTRKTTAVGQDTLDWKRIFTTAKTGGIKNYFVEMNLELMKASVPYLRNLQV
;
A
#
# COMPACT_ATOMS: atom_id res chain seq x y z
N MET A 1 -8.33 -32.09 53.86
CA MET A 1 -8.29 -31.18 52.69
C MET A 1 -7.12 -30.23 52.91
N SER A 2 -6.03 -30.43 52.18
CA SER A 2 -4.81 -29.63 52.31
C SER A 2 -5.01 -28.30 51.56
N ALA A 3 -4.80 -27.19 52.25
CA ALA A 3 -4.91 -25.86 51.68
C ALA A 3 -3.71 -25.57 50.78
N ILE A 4 -3.97 -25.25 49.51
CA ILE A 4 -2.94 -24.84 48.55
C ILE A 4 -2.33 -23.53 49.05
N SER A 5 -0.99 -23.49 49.17
CA SER A 5 -0.30 -22.30 49.65
C SER A 5 -0.34 -21.18 48.61
N ARG A 6 -0.36 -19.91 49.09
CA ARG A 6 -0.30 -18.71 48.18
C ARG A 6 0.85 -18.79 47.17
N ARG A 7 1.96 -19.41 47.52
CA ARG A 7 3.15 -19.55 46.67
C ARG A 7 2.92 -20.55 45.51
N GLU A 8 2.12 -21.59 45.73
CA GLU A 8 1.76 -22.55 44.65
C GLU A 8 0.69 -21.97 43.72
N PHE A 9 -0.23 -21.16 44.25
CA PHE A 9 -1.21 -20.44 43.44
C PHE A 9 -0.53 -19.47 42.44
N PHE A 10 0.46 -18.69 42.89
CA PHE A 10 1.20 -17.79 42.02
C PHE A 10 2.11 -18.51 41.00
N LYS A 11 2.68 -19.66 41.35
CA LYS A 11 3.44 -20.47 40.39
C LYS A 11 2.54 -21.02 39.27
N ASN A 12 1.35 -21.50 39.61
CA ASN A 12 0.40 -22.02 38.62
C ASN A 12 -0.22 -20.91 37.77
N ALA A 13 -0.44 -19.71 38.31
CA ALA A 13 -0.91 -18.54 37.56
C ALA A 13 0.17 -18.02 36.57
N ALA A 14 1.44 -18.02 36.97
CA ALA A 14 2.55 -17.62 36.10
C ALA A 14 2.75 -18.61 34.95
N THR A 15 2.60 -19.92 35.19
CA THR A 15 2.69 -20.94 34.13
C THR A 15 1.52 -20.86 33.14
N SER A 16 0.31 -20.59 33.62
CA SER A 16 -0.87 -20.41 32.76
C SER A 16 -0.80 -19.16 31.91
N ALA A 17 -0.25 -18.07 32.43
CA ALA A 17 -0.03 -16.83 31.65
C ALA A 17 1.07 -16.99 30.58
N ALA A 18 2.15 -17.75 30.90
CA ALA A 18 3.19 -18.05 29.94
C ALA A 18 2.70 -18.96 28.81
N VAL A 19 1.88 -19.98 29.11
CA VAL A 19 1.30 -20.88 28.11
C VAL A 19 0.28 -20.14 27.23
N ALA A 20 -0.54 -19.26 27.78
CA ALA A 20 -1.46 -18.43 27.00
C ALA A 20 -0.72 -17.41 26.13
N GLY A 21 0.39 -16.84 26.61
CA GLY A 21 1.27 -15.96 25.83
C GLY A 21 2.00 -16.70 24.71
N PHE A 22 2.44 -17.93 24.92
CA PHE A 22 3.06 -18.79 23.90
C PHE A 22 2.05 -19.25 22.84
N LEU A 23 0.82 -19.59 23.23
CA LEU A 23 -0.24 -19.99 22.29
C LEU A 23 -0.70 -18.81 21.43
N SER A 24 -0.76 -17.59 21.97
CA SER A 24 -1.08 -16.39 21.20
C SER A 24 0.06 -15.95 20.27
N ALA A 25 1.31 -16.13 20.68
CA ALA A 25 2.48 -15.88 19.83
C ALA A 25 2.63 -16.95 18.75
N SER A 26 2.38 -18.23 19.06
CA SER A 26 2.40 -19.34 18.11
C SER A 26 1.25 -19.26 17.11
N ALA A 27 0.06 -18.82 17.53
CA ALA A 27 -1.06 -18.58 16.61
C ALA A 27 -0.79 -17.39 15.65
N ARG A 28 0.02 -16.40 16.05
CA ARG A 28 0.53 -15.36 15.17
C ARG A 28 1.59 -15.87 14.18
N MET A 29 2.41 -16.86 14.59
CA MET A 29 3.40 -17.48 13.72
C MET A 29 2.81 -18.42 12.64
N LEU A 30 1.56 -18.84 12.78
CA LEU A 30 0.85 -19.69 11.81
C LEU A 30 0.03 -18.90 10.78
N ARG A 31 0.04 -17.57 10.81
CA ARG A 31 -0.48 -16.74 9.73
C ARG A 31 0.61 -16.59 8.66
N ALA A 32 0.50 -17.37 7.62
CA ALA A 32 1.32 -17.23 6.42
C ALA A 32 0.81 -16.08 5.55
N ASP A 33 0.74 -14.87 6.11
CA ASP A 33 0.56 -13.67 5.28
C ASP A 33 1.86 -13.48 4.47
N PRO A 34 1.81 -13.21 3.16
CA PRO A 34 3.02 -13.08 2.34
C PRO A 34 3.97 -12.05 2.95
N LEU A 35 5.26 -12.38 3.03
CA LEU A 35 6.30 -11.55 3.64
C LEU A 35 6.14 -11.31 5.15
N GLY A 36 5.18 -11.92 5.83
CA GLY A 36 4.83 -11.57 7.21
C GLY A 36 4.21 -10.18 7.36
N LEU A 37 3.73 -9.59 6.28
CA LEU A 37 3.11 -8.28 6.24
C LEU A 37 1.58 -8.40 6.30
N PRO A 38 0.86 -7.42 6.91
CA PRO A 38 -0.60 -7.40 6.94
C PRO A 38 -1.17 -7.33 5.52
N ILE A 39 -2.25 -8.07 5.26
CA ILE A 39 -2.98 -7.97 4.00
C ILE A 39 -3.66 -6.60 3.93
N GLY A 40 -3.25 -5.81 2.95
CA GLY A 40 -3.79 -4.47 2.72
C GLY A 40 -4.76 -4.39 1.54
N CYS A 41 -5.55 -3.33 1.50
CA CYS A 41 -6.29 -2.95 0.30
C CYS A 41 -6.22 -1.45 0.02
N GLN A 42 -6.23 -1.10 -1.28
CA GLN A 42 -6.43 0.28 -1.73
C GLN A 42 -7.93 0.61 -1.67
N THR A 43 -8.27 1.82 -1.25
CA THR A 43 -9.67 2.23 -1.06
C THR A 43 -10.32 2.82 -2.31
N TRP A 44 -9.57 3.11 -3.36
CA TRP A 44 -10.10 3.61 -4.62
C TRP A 44 -11.25 2.77 -5.22
N PRO A 45 -11.16 1.43 -5.27
CA PRO A 45 -12.24 0.61 -5.81
C PRO A 45 -13.55 0.70 -5.03
N VAL A 46 -13.50 1.09 -3.77
CA VAL A 46 -14.65 1.26 -2.87
C VAL A 46 -15.01 2.72 -2.58
N ARG A 47 -14.48 3.66 -3.36
CA ARG A 47 -14.65 5.11 -3.15
C ARG A 47 -16.11 5.57 -3.04
N THR A 48 -17.03 4.94 -3.76
CA THR A 48 -18.46 5.25 -3.66
C THR A 48 -19.07 4.82 -2.32
N MET A 49 -18.53 3.78 -1.70
CA MET A 49 -18.91 3.35 -0.36
C MET A 49 -18.30 4.30 0.68
N ILE A 50 -17.01 4.67 0.50
CA ILE A 50 -16.32 5.69 1.32
C ILE A 50 -17.10 7.00 1.35
N ALA A 51 -17.57 7.47 0.18
CA ALA A 51 -18.33 8.70 0.07
C ALA A 51 -19.65 8.68 0.87
N LYS A 52 -20.29 7.51 0.97
CA LYS A 52 -21.57 7.32 1.67
C LYS A 52 -21.39 7.10 3.17
N ASP A 53 -20.49 6.20 3.54
CA ASP A 53 -20.27 5.77 4.93
C ASP A 53 -18.83 5.27 5.08
N PHE A 54 -17.92 6.18 5.46
CA PHE A 54 -16.52 5.83 5.68
C PHE A 54 -16.35 4.80 6.81
N PRO A 55 -16.89 5.03 8.04
CA PRO A 55 -16.72 4.07 9.14
C PRO A 55 -17.29 2.69 8.86
N GLY A 56 -18.47 2.63 8.23
CA GLY A 56 -19.09 1.35 7.83
C GLY A 56 -18.30 0.63 6.76
N THR A 57 -17.73 1.36 5.80
CA THR A 57 -16.87 0.79 4.75
C THR A 57 -15.59 0.19 5.35
N ILE A 58 -14.93 0.89 6.28
CA ILE A 58 -13.73 0.38 6.96
C ILE A 58 -14.03 -0.91 7.72
N LYS A 59 -15.17 -0.97 8.43
CA LYS A 59 -15.61 -2.21 9.11
C LYS A 59 -15.83 -3.37 8.14
N GLN A 60 -16.42 -3.11 6.97
CA GLN A 60 -16.61 -4.14 5.95
C GLN A 60 -15.28 -4.66 5.38
N LEU A 61 -14.30 -3.77 5.15
CA LEU A 61 -12.97 -4.16 4.71
C LEU A 61 -12.26 -5.00 5.78
N ALA A 62 -12.34 -4.60 7.06
CA ALA A 62 -11.80 -5.37 8.18
C ALA A 62 -12.43 -6.78 8.27
N GLN A 63 -13.76 -6.88 8.16
CA GLN A 63 -14.49 -8.14 8.16
C GLN A 63 -14.13 -9.04 6.96
N ALA A 64 -13.79 -8.44 5.82
CA ALA A 64 -13.27 -9.16 4.65
C ALA A 64 -11.85 -9.70 4.88
N GLY A 65 -11.16 -9.25 5.93
CA GLY A 65 -9.85 -9.75 6.35
C GLY A 65 -8.68 -8.82 6.02
N PHE A 66 -8.95 -7.58 5.60
CA PHE A 66 -7.92 -6.56 5.43
C PHE A 66 -7.51 -5.97 6.78
N GLN A 67 -6.21 -5.86 6.99
CA GLN A 67 -5.61 -5.40 8.26
C GLN A 67 -4.98 -4.01 8.11
N THR A 68 -4.73 -3.59 6.88
CA THR A 68 -4.24 -2.26 6.56
C THR A 68 -4.93 -1.74 5.31
N ILE A 69 -5.01 -0.42 5.18
CA ILE A 69 -5.56 0.23 4.00
C ILE A 69 -4.60 1.29 3.46
N GLU A 70 -4.74 1.60 2.20
CA GLU A 70 -4.21 2.80 1.60
C GLU A 70 -5.38 3.71 1.21
N LEU A 71 -5.34 4.96 1.67
CA LEU A 71 -6.37 5.96 1.38
C LEU A 71 -6.06 6.71 0.08
N CYS A 72 -7.00 7.57 -0.32
CA CYS A 72 -6.75 8.68 -1.22
C CYS A 72 -7.03 9.98 -0.46
N SER A 73 -6.25 11.03 -0.74
CA SER A 73 -6.35 12.31 -0.03
C SER A 73 -7.71 12.98 -0.27
N PRO A 74 -8.25 13.68 0.74
CA PRO A 74 -9.55 14.35 0.60
C PRO A 74 -9.51 15.55 -0.37
N VAL A 75 -8.34 16.10 -0.67
CA VAL A 75 -8.16 17.25 -1.55
C VAL A 75 -7.94 16.80 -3.00
N GLY A 76 -6.94 15.96 -3.25
CA GLY A 76 -6.62 15.51 -4.61
C GLY A 76 -7.68 14.59 -5.21
N TYR A 77 -8.47 13.95 -4.37
CA TYR A 77 -9.52 13.00 -4.79
C TYR A 77 -10.92 13.42 -4.35
N ALA A 78 -11.13 14.72 -4.14
CA ALA A 78 -12.41 15.27 -3.71
C ALA A 78 -13.57 14.85 -4.62
N ASP A 79 -13.42 15.04 -5.92
CA ASP A 79 -14.44 14.71 -6.93
C ASP A 79 -14.62 13.21 -7.14
N SER A 80 -13.71 12.40 -6.62
CA SER A 80 -13.74 10.94 -6.70
C SER A 80 -14.40 10.25 -5.50
N GLY A 81 -14.94 11.03 -4.56
CA GLY A 81 -15.68 10.52 -3.40
C GLY A 81 -14.91 10.57 -2.07
N PHE A 82 -13.71 11.15 -2.04
CA PHE A 82 -12.91 11.26 -0.82
C PHE A 82 -13.04 12.61 -0.09
N ALA A 83 -13.74 13.60 -0.67
CA ALA A 83 -13.96 14.92 -0.03
C ALA A 83 -14.49 14.79 1.41
N GLY A 84 -15.34 13.78 1.67
CA GLY A 84 -15.93 13.51 2.98
C GLY A 84 -14.91 13.20 4.07
N LEU A 85 -13.69 12.78 3.73
CA LEU A 85 -12.62 12.56 4.70
C LEU A 85 -12.10 13.87 5.32
N GLY A 86 -12.20 14.98 4.59
CA GLY A 86 -11.76 16.28 5.06
C GLY A 86 -12.57 16.86 6.23
N LYS A 87 -13.73 16.29 6.56
CA LYS A 87 -14.53 16.65 7.73
C LYS A 87 -14.07 16.01 9.04
N TYR A 88 -13.20 14.99 8.96
CA TYR A 88 -12.62 14.35 10.13
C TYR A 88 -11.25 14.95 10.43
N THR A 89 -10.95 15.12 11.70
CA THR A 89 -9.59 15.33 12.18
C THR A 89 -8.78 14.03 12.02
N GLY A 90 -7.47 14.13 11.99
CA GLY A 90 -6.63 12.93 11.95
C GLY A 90 -6.83 12.01 13.17
N ALA A 91 -7.12 12.59 14.34
CA ALA A 91 -7.46 11.83 15.54
C ALA A 91 -8.75 11.01 15.36
N GLU A 92 -9.78 11.59 14.75
CA GLU A 92 -11.03 10.90 14.43
C GLU A 92 -10.83 9.81 13.38
N LEU A 93 -10.03 10.09 12.32
CA LEU A 93 -9.66 9.07 11.33
C LEU A 93 -8.93 7.90 12.00
N ARG A 94 -7.90 8.19 12.81
CA ARG A 94 -7.19 7.14 13.56
C ARG A 94 -8.11 6.35 14.48
N LYS A 95 -9.06 7.02 15.13
CA LYS A 95 -10.04 6.33 15.99
C LYS A 95 -10.94 5.38 15.19
N ILE A 96 -11.49 5.85 14.06
CA ILE A 96 -12.35 5.02 13.19
C ILE A 96 -11.58 3.78 12.70
N LEU A 97 -10.32 3.95 12.29
CA LEU A 97 -9.46 2.86 11.86
C LEU A 97 -9.15 1.90 13.02
N GLY A 98 -8.78 2.45 14.19
CA GLY A 98 -8.48 1.66 15.39
C GLY A 98 -9.67 0.87 15.91
N ASP A 99 -10.88 1.45 15.92
CA ASP A 99 -12.12 0.77 16.29
C ASP A 99 -12.43 -0.43 15.37
N ALA A 100 -11.98 -0.38 14.12
CA ALA A 100 -12.08 -1.48 13.14
C ALA A 100 -10.86 -2.42 13.17
N VAL A 101 -9.84 -2.15 13.98
CA VAL A 101 -8.56 -2.89 14.04
C VAL A 101 -7.84 -2.89 12.69
N VAL A 102 -7.89 -1.76 11.99
CA VAL A 102 -7.24 -1.52 10.69
C VAL A 102 -6.19 -0.42 10.85
N THR A 103 -5.05 -0.56 10.19
CA THR A 103 -4.01 0.47 10.13
C THR A 103 -4.05 1.20 8.78
N CYS A 104 -3.51 2.42 8.74
CA CYS A 104 -3.29 3.17 7.50
C CYS A 104 -1.94 3.88 7.60
N VAL A 105 -1.02 3.51 6.73
CA VAL A 105 0.35 4.07 6.70
C VAL A 105 0.64 4.81 5.40
N SER A 106 -0.24 4.70 4.43
CA SER A 106 -0.07 5.21 3.06
C SER A 106 -1.35 5.85 2.54
N SER A 107 -1.20 6.86 1.70
CA SER A 107 -2.30 7.46 0.93
C SER A 107 -1.80 7.94 -0.42
N HIS A 108 -2.67 7.86 -1.44
CA HIS A 108 -2.46 8.54 -2.72
C HIS A 108 -2.77 10.02 -2.59
N PHE A 109 -1.94 10.84 -3.23
CA PHE A 109 -2.08 12.29 -3.34
C PHE A 109 -2.02 12.66 -4.83
N GLY A 110 -2.89 13.55 -5.26
CA GLY A 110 -2.82 14.09 -6.62
C GLY A 110 -1.56 14.96 -6.79
N ILE A 111 -0.85 14.83 -7.92
CA ILE A 111 0.34 15.67 -8.16
C ILE A 111 -0.01 17.15 -8.15
N GLU A 112 -1.15 17.54 -8.71
CA GLU A 112 -1.64 18.92 -8.70
C GLU A 112 -1.98 19.45 -7.30
N GLU A 113 -2.46 18.57 -6.40
CA GLU A 113 -2.63 18.90 -4.99
C GLU A 113 -1.30 19.28 -4.35
N LEU A 114 -0.27 18.48 -4.59
CA LEU A 114 1.05 18.72 -4.02
C LEU A 114 1.72 19.96 -4.65
N ARG A 115 1.57 20.19 -5.95
CA ARG A 115 2.03 21.41 -6.62
C ARG A 115 1.43 22.65 -6.00
N LYS A 116 0.14 22.62 -5.67
CA LYS A 116 -0.58 23.76 -5.08
C LYS A 116 -0.26 23.96 -3.60
N ASN A 117 -0.21 22.90 -2.81
CA ASN A 117 -0.04 22.98 -1.36
C ASN A 117 0.53 21.70 -0.76
N GLN A 118 1.79 21.38 -1.04
CA GLN A 118 2.44 20.19 -0.47
C GLN A 118 2.49 20.25 1.07
N ALA A 119 2.72 21.43 1.64
CA ALA A 119 2.76 21.57 3.10
C ALA A 119 1.44 21.18 3.76
N GLY A 120 0.29 21.50 3.15
CA GLY A 120 -1.02 21.05 3.60
C GLY A 120 -1.20 19.53 3.49
N GLY A 121 -0.76 18.93 2.39
CA GLY A 121 -0.75 17.48 2.22
C GLY A 121 0.10 16.77 3.27
N ILE A 122 1.31 17.28 3.55
CA ILE A 122 2.20 16.77 4.60
C ILE A 122 1.55 16.92 5.99
N ALA A 123 0.94 18.06 6.28
CA ALA A 123 0.28 18.28 7.56
C ALA A 123 -0.87 17.28 7.78
N TRP A 124 -1.71 17.07 6.77
CA TRP A 124 -2.78 16.06 6.82
C TRP A 124 -2.23 14.65 6.98
N ALA A 125 -1.19 14.29 6.21
CA ALA A 125 -0.55 12.99 6.32
C ALA A 125 -0.03 12.71 7.74
N LYS A 126 0.62 13.69 8.36
CA LYS A 126 1.10 13.59 9.76
C LYS A 126 -0.05 13.49 10.76
N ASP A 127 -1.10 14.27 10.57
CA ASP A 127 -2.26 14.25 11.47
C ASP A 127 -2.98 12.89 11.40
N VAL A 128 -3.10 12.27 10.23
CA VAL A 128 -3.63 10.89 10.07
C VAL A 128 -2.66 9.83 10.61
N GLY A 129 -1.36 10.14 10.69
CA GLY A 129 -0.31 9.20 11.10
C GLY A 129 0.28 8.40 9.93
N LEU A 130 0.20 8.93 8.71
CA LEU A 130 0.81 8.32 7.53
C LEU A 130 2.34 8.45 7.58
N THR A 131 3.01 7.46 7.04
CA THR A 131 4.47 7.45 6.84
C THR A 131 4.86 7.48 5.36
N GLN A 132 3.88 7.34 4.48
CA GLN A 132 4.06 7.28 3.03
C GLN A 132 3.04 8.18 2.33
N MET A 133 3.53 9.00 1.39
CA MET A 133 2.72 9.80 0.48
C MET A 133 3.01 9.32 -0.94
N ILE A 134 2.03 8.76 -1.63
CA ILE A 134 2.19 8.18 -2.96
C ILE A 134 1.51 9.07 -3.99
N VAL A 135 2.20 9.37 -5.08
CA VAL A 135 1.62 10.02 -6.26
C VAL A 135 1.41 8.96 -7.33
N PRO A 136 0.21 8.83 -7.92
CA PRO A 136 -0.09 7.78 -8.90
C PRO A 136 0.64 8.00 -10.22
N SER A 137 0.76 9.26 -10.67
CA SER A 137 1.51 9.64 -11.86
C SER A 137 2.04 11.08 -11.73
N LEU A 138 3.20 11.35 -12.32
CA LEU A 138 3.81 12.69 -12.33
C LEU A 138 3.12 13.64 -13.31
N ASP A 139 2.15 13.17 -14.04
CA ASP A 139 1.50 13.84 -15.16
C ASP A 139 2.50 14.32 -16.24
N GLY A 140 2.09 14.25 -17.48
CA GLY A 140 2.91 14.69 -18.58
C GLY A 140 2.26 14.37 -19.94
N PRO A 141 2.89 14.78 -21.03
CA PRO A 141 2.36 14.50 -22.35
C PRO A 141 2.43 13.00 -22.68
N GLN A 142 1.48 12.51 -23.47
CA GLN A 142 1.43 11.11 -23.93
C GLN A 142 2.64 10.73 -24.82
N LYS A 143 3.33 11.71 -25.37
CA LYS A 143 4.59 11.56 -26.12
C LYS A 143 5.64 12.48 -25.52
N PRO A 144 6.22 12.13 -24.37
CA PRO A 144 7.17 12.98 -23.69
C PRO A 144 8.51 13.03 -24.41
N THR A 145 9.19 14.17 -24.26
CA THR A 145 10.61 14.32 -24.57
C THR A 145 11.46 13.93 -23.37
N MET A 146 12.77 13.76 -23.56
CA MET A 146 13.70 13.55 -22.45
C MET A 146 13.69 14.73 -21.46
N ASP A 147 13.48 15.96 -21.92
CA ASP A 147 13.41 17.13 -21.07
C ASP A 147 12.12 17.18 -20.23
N ASP A 148 11.01 16.65 -20.75
CA ASP A 148 9.79 16.47 -19.95
C ASP A 148 10.03 15.50 -18.78
N VAL A 149 10.69 14.39 -19.05
CA VAL A 149 11.00 13.40 -18.00
C VAL A 149 11.96 13.95 -16.96
N LYS A 150 12.99 14.69 -17.38
CA LYS A 150 13.93 15.33 -16.45
C LYS A 150 13.23 16.36 -15.56
N ARG A 151 12.40 17.25 -16.15
CA ARG A 151 11.65 18.25 -15.38
C ARG A 151 10.75 17.61 -14.33
N ALA A 152 9.99 16.58 -14.73
CA ALA A 152 9.13 15.85 -13.82
C ALA A 152 9.94 15.20 -12.67
N ALA A 153 11.08 14.59 -12.98
CA ALA A 153 11.94 13.98 -11.97
C ALA A 153 12.56 15.01 -11.01
N ASP A 154 13.04 16.16 -11.54
CA ASP A 154 13.63 17.24 -10.75
C ASP A 154 12.59 17.86 -9.80
N GLU A 155 11.37 18.10 -10.31
CA GLU A 155 10.24 18.57 -9.50
C GLU A 155 9.93 17.58 -8.38
N TYR A 156 9.83 16.30 -8.71
CA TYR A 156 9.43 15.27 -7.75
C TYR A 156 10.51 14.97 -6.71
N ASN A 157 11.79 15.09 -7.07
CA ASN A 157 12.88 15.03 -6.10
C ASN A 157 12.78 16.16 -5.06
N LYS A 158 12.46 17.40 -5.46
CA LYS A 158 12.23 18.51 -4.55
C LYS A 158 11.03 18.25 -3.62
N MET A 159 9.94 17.69 -4.14
CA MET A 159 8.82 17.25 -3.30
C MET A 159 9.25 16.16 -2.31
N GLY A 160 10.12 15.24 -2.73
CA GLY A 160 10.70 14.21 -1.87
C GLY A 160 11.55 14.78 -0.73
N GLU A 161 12.31 15.86 -0.99
CA GLU A 161 13.08 16.57 0.06
C GLU A 161 12.17 17.15 1.15
N GLU A 162 11.08 17.80 0.74
CA GLU A 162 10.13 18.38 1.71
C GLU A 162 9.40 17.30 2.52
N ALA A 163 8.97 16.21 1.89
CA ALA A 163 8.38 15.09 2.59
C ALA A 163 9.37 14.43 3.57
N ALA A 164 10.64 14.25 3.16
CA ALA A 164 11.69 13.67 4.01
C ALA A 164 11.99 14.52 5.25
N LYS A 165 12.01 15.86 5.14
CA LYS A 165 12.14 16.78 6.29
C LYS A 165 11.03 16.57 7.32
N ALA A 166 9.85 16.16 6.87
CA ALA A 166 8.69 15.87 7.72
C ALA A 166 8.69 14.41 8.27
N GLY A 167 9.66 13.58 7.87
CA GLY A 167 9.73 12.16 8.24
C GLY A 167 8.78 11.27 7.43
N ILE A 168 8.33 11.73 6.26
CA ILE A 168 7.43 11.01 5.37
C ILE A 168 8.20 10.55 4.13
N GLN A 169 8.03 9.29 3.73
CA GLN A 169 8.58 8.77 2.50
C GLN A 169 7.68 9.12 1.31
N GLN A 170 8.23 9.86 0.35
CA GLN A 170 7.57 10.10 -0.92
C GLN A 170 7.66 8.85 -1.79
N GLY A 171 6.55 8.48 -2.45
CA GLY A 171 6.48 7.33 -3.36
C GLY A 171 5.82 7.66 -4.68
N LEU A 172 6.28 7.00 -5.76
CA LEU A 172 5.73 7.12 -7.11
C LEU A 172 5.11 5.79 -7.54
N HIS A 173 3.84 5.82 -7.90
CA HIS A 173 3.16 4.70 -8.54
C HIS A 173 3.43 4.70 -10.06
N ASN A 174 3.08 3.65 -10.77
CA ASN A 174 3.29 3.56 -12.21
C ASN A 174 1.97 3.50 -12.98
N GLU A 175 1.41 4.67 -13.21
CA GLU A 175 0.27 4.90 -14.10
C GLU A 175 0.66 5.87 -15.22
N ASP A 176 -0.18 6.03 -16.21
CA ASP A 176 -0.15 7.03 -17.29
C ASP A 176 1.25 7.44 -17.81
N PHE A 177 1.82 8.53 -17.28
CA PHE A 177 3.09 9.10 -17.74
C PHE A 177 4.25 8.10 -17.59
N GLU A 178 4.31 7.35 -16.53
CA GLU A 178 5.35 6.35 -16.24
C GLU A 178 5.35 5.22 -17.27
N LEU A 179 4.20 4.94 -17.88
CA LEU A 179 4.02 3.88 -18.88
C LEU A 179 4.28 4.34 -20.32
N THR A 180 4.64 5.61 -20.52
CA THR A 180 5.00 6.15 -21.84
C THR A 180 6.41 5.72 -22.30
N MET A 181 6.76 6.10 -23.51
CA MET A 181 8.06 5.81 -24.13
C MET A 181 8.74 7.10 -24.58
N VAL A 182 10.05 7.21 -24.34
CA VAL A 182 10.90 8.30 -24.81
C VAL A 182 12.10 7.71 -25.58
N GLU A 183 12.24 8.04 -26.85
CA GLU A 183 13.37 7.58 -27.70
C GLU A 183 13.59 6.07 -27.62
N GLY A 184 12.49 5.29 -27.63
CA GLY A 184 12.54 3.83 -27.54
C GLY A 184 12.82 3.26 -26.14
N LYS A 185 12.90 4.11 -25.10
CA LYS A 185 13.09 3.69 -23.71
C LYS A 185 11.81 3.92 -22.90
N ARG A 186 11.52 3.04 -21.96
CA ARG A 186 10.39 3.21 -21.02
C ARG A 186 10.65 4.41 -20.10
N THR A 187 9.70 5.33 -20.01
CA THR A 187 9.77 6.47 -19.08
C THR A 187 10.02 6.00 -17.65
N TYR A 188 9.37 4.91 -17.24
CA TYR A 188 9.58 4.30 -15.93
C TYR A 188 11.04 3.95 -15.64
N ASP A 189 11.74 3.30 -16.61
CA ASP A 189 13.17 2.96 -16.49
C ASP A 189 14.08 4.22 -16.44
N LEU A 190 13.66 5.32 -17.06
CA LEU A 190 14.38 6.60 -16.98
C LEU A 190 14.19 7.22 -15.59
N LEU A 191 12.99 7.17 -15.04
CA LEU A 191 12.67 7.68 -13.69
C LEU A 191 13.47 6.96 -12.60
N PHE A 192 13.72 5.64 -12.72
CA PHE A 192 14.61 4.93 -11.78
C PHE A 192 16.03 5.51 -11.71
N LYS A 193 16.50 6.13 -12.80
CA LYS A 193 17.83 6.74 -12.86
C LYS A 193 17.85 8.20 -12.40
N LEU A 194 16.74 8.91 -12.57
CA LEU A 194 16.64 10.36 -12.33
C LEU A 194 16.13 10.68 -10.92
N LEU A 195 15.29 9.81 -10.34
CA LEU A 195 14.77 10.00 -9.00
C LEU A 195 15.78 9.52 -7.94
N ASP A 196 16.07 10.40 -6.96
CA ASP A 196 16.97 10.10 -5.86
C ASP A 196 16.44 8.93 -5.01
N PRO A 197 17.19 7.82 -4.86
CA PRO A 197 16.78 6.64 -4.12
C PRO A 197 16.57 6.86 -2.62
N LYS A 198 17.10 7.95 -2.06
CA LYS A 198 16.88 8.33 -0.67
C LYS A 198 15.59 9.11 -0.46
N LEU A 199 15.16 9.87 -1.47
CA LEU A 199 14.01 10.75 -1.41
C LEU A 199 12.74 10.07 -1.93
N VAL A 200 12.83 9.32 -3.04
CA VAL A 200 11.70 8.73 -3.73
C VAL A 200 11.84 7.21 -3.82
N LYS A 201 10.81 6.52 -3.34
CA LYS A 201 10.61 5.08 -3.55
C LYS A 201 9.50 4.87 -4.58
N PHE A 202 9.36 3.64 -5.05
CA PHE A 202 8.33 3.29 -6.01
C PHE A 202 7.25 2.42 -5.36
N GLN A 203 6.01 2.61 -5.80
CA GLN A 203 4.91 1.68 -5.59
C GLN A 203 4.62 1.02 -6.94
N PHE A 204 4.57 -0.30 -7.00
CA PHE A 204 4.43 -1.03 -8.27
C PHE A 204 3.01 -1.53 -8.48
N GLN A 205 2.39 -1.17 -9.61
CA GLN A 205 1.11 -1.74 -10.04
C GLN A 205 1.34 -3.07 -10.77
N VAL A 206 1.00 -4.19 -10.14
CA VAL A 206 1.29 -5.53 -10.68
C VAL A 206 0.52 -5.80 -11.98
N SER A 207 -0.67 -5.24 -12.16
CA SER A 207 -1.47 -5.44 -13.39
C SER A 207 -0.83 -4.85 -14.65
N THR A 208 0.18 -3.98 -14.53
CA THR A 208 0.94 -3.46 -15.67
C THR A 208 1.75 -4.53 -16.40
N ILE A 209 1.75 -5.77 -15.89
CA ILE A 209 2.25 -6.95 -16.64
C ILE A 209 1.51 -7.11 -17.98
N SER A 210 0.25 -6.71 -18.05
CA SER A 210 -0.53 -6.67 -19.30
C SER A 210 0.07 -5.76 -20.38
N GLN A 211 0.96 -4.86 -19.99
CA GLN A 211 1.71 -3.92 -20.83
C GLN A 211 3.21 -4.25 -20.87
N GLY A 212 3.60 -5.43 -20.36
CA GLY A 212 4.97 -5.91 -20.37
C GLY A 212 5.85 -5.41 -19.22
N TYR A 213 5.27 -4.89 -18.13
CA TYR A 213 6.00 -4.53 -16.91
C TYR A 213 5.83 -5.67 -15.89
N ASP A 214 6.84 -6.52 -15.76
CA ASP A 214 6.84 -7.63 -14.80
C ASP A 214 7.38 -7.18 -13.44
N ALA A 215 6.55 -7.27 -12.40
CA ALA A 215 6.89 -6.83 -11.05
C ALA A 215 8.15 -7.53 -10.50
N ALA A 216 8.27 -8.85 -10.71
CA ALA A 216 9.40 -9.61 -10.18
C ALA A 216 10.72 -9.25 -10.86
N ASP A 217 10.70 -8.93 -12.16
CA ASP A 217 11.85 -8.43 -12.90
C ASP A 217 12.29 -7.07 -12.38
N TYR A 218 11.34 -6.15 -12.15
CA TYR A 218 11.61 -4.82 -11.61
C TYR A 218 12.16 -4.88 -10.19
N PHE A 219 11.59 -5.71 -9.32
CA PHE A 219 12.08 -5.87 -7.94
C PHE A 219 13.51 -6.42 -7.88
N THR A 220 13.85 -7.33 -8.79
CA THR A 220 15.19 -7.89 -8.92
C THR A 220 16.17 -6.87 -9.51
N LYS A 221 15.75 -6.13 -10.54
CA LYS A 221 16.57 -5.14 -11.26
C LYS A 221 16.90 -3.91 -10.41
N TYR A 222 15.99 -3.51 -9.54
CA TYR A 222 16.10 -2.29 -8.73
C TYR A 222 15.94 -2.58 -7.22
N PRO A 223 16.91 -3.27 -6.59
CA PRO A 223 16.82 -3.67 -5.19
C PRO A 223 16.68 -2.46 -4.25
N GLY A 224 15.79 -2.55 -3.27
CA GLY A 224 15.55 -1.52 -2.26
C GLY A 224 14.90 -0.22 -2.78
N ARG A 225 14.47 -0.19 -4.06
CA ARG A 225 13.85 1.00 -4.65
C ARG A 225 12.34 1.08 -4.44
N PHE A 226 11.71 0.01 -3.99
CA PHE A 226 10.26 -0.05 -3.79
C PHE A 226 9.89 0.08 -2.32
N ILE A 227 8.69 0.59 -2.05
CA ILE A 227 8.14 0.67 -0.70
C ILE A 227 6.82 -0.11 -0.58
N SER A 228 6.04 -0.15 -1.65
CA SER A 228 4.76 -0.85 -1.70
C SER A 228 4.46 -1.39 -3.09
N MET A 229 3.41 -2.21 -3.20
CA MET A 229 2.86 -2.65 -4.47
C MET A 229 1.34 -2.76 -4.40
N HIS A 230 0.67 -2.48 -5.51
CA HIS A 230 -0.73 -2.81 -5.71
C HIS A 230 -0.85 -4.22 -6.28
N VAL A 231 -1.58 -5.05 -5.56
CA VAL A 231 -1.84 -6.45 -5.89
C VAL A 231 -3.15 -6.54 -6.65
N GLN A 232 -3.05 -6.69 -7.96
CA GLN A 232 -4.19 -6.84 -8.85
C GLN A 232 -3.98 -8.06 -9.72
N GLY A 233 -4.83 -9.09 -9.55
CA GLY A 233 -4.77 -10.31 -10.34
C GLY A 233 -5.10 -10.06 -11.80
N TRP A 234 -4.36 -10.68 -12.70
CA TRP A 234 -4.52 -10.59 -14.15
C TRP A 234 -4.48 -11.97 -14.79
N SER A 235 -5.47 -12.29 -15.59
CA SER A 235 -5.50 -13.54 -16.36
C SER A 235 -5.10 -13.27 -17.81
N ALA A 236 -3.94 -13.77 -18.23
CA ALA A 236 -3.48 -13.73 -19.61
C ALA A 236 -4.42 -14.49 -20.58
N LYS A 237 -5.13 -15.52 -20.05
CA LYS A 237 -6.08 -16.33 -20.84
C LYS A 237 -7.32 -15.54 -21.22
N THR A 238 -7.90 -14.80 -20.25
CA THR A 238 -9.14 -14.05 -20.45
C THR A 238 -8.89 -12.56 -20.73
N ARG A 239 -7.67 -12.07 -20.53
CA ARG A 239 -7.27 -10.65 -20.60
C ARG A 239 -8.14 -9.77 -19.69
N LYS A 240 -8.44 -10.25 -18.48
CA LYS A 240 -9.29 -9.57 -17.50
C LYS A 240 -8.66 -9.61 -16.12
N THR A 241 -9.00 -8.62 -15.32
CA THR A 241 -8.76 -8.63 -13.87
C THR A 241 -9.50 -9.82 -13.24
N THR A 242 -8.82 -10.54 -12.37
CA THR A 242 -9.31 -11.77 -11.73
C THR A 242 -8.81 -11.78 -10.28
N ALA A 243 -9.48 -12.48 -9.38
CA ALA A 243 -9.02 -12.59 -8.00
C ALA A 243 -7.61 -13.21 -7.94
N VAL A 244 -6.80 -12.75 -7.01
CA VAL A 244 -5.46 -13.28 -6.76
C VAL A 244 -5.52 -14.78 -6.45
N GLY A 245 -4.70 -15.56 -7.15
CA GLY A 245 -4.71 -17.02 -7.07
C GLY A 245 -5.70 -17.71 -8.02
N GLN A 246 -6.57 -16.96 -8.70
CA GLN A 246 -7.43 -17.44 -9.79
C GLN A 246 -6.97 -16.89 -11.15
N ASP A 247 -5.89 -16.16 -11.16
CA ASP A 247 -5.26 -15.53 -12.31
C ASP A 247 -4.13 -16.39 -12.90
N THR A 248 -3.29 -15.80 -13.73
CA THR A 248 -2.15 -16.51 -14.36
C THR A 248 -0.79 -16.00 -13.89
N LEU A 249 -0.75 -15.20 -12.82
CA LEU A 249 0.48 -14.61 -12.30
C LEU A 249 1.20 -15.59 -11.35
N ASP A 250 2.51 -15.57 -11.38
CA ASP A 250 3.35 -16.30 -10.40
C ASP A 250 3.52 -15.44 -9.14
N TRP A 251 2.51 -15.45 -8.28
CA TRP A 251 2.52 -14.71 -7.03
C TRP A 251 3.66 -15.10 -6.10
N LYS A 252 4.06 -16.38 -6.11
CA LYS A 252 5.20 -16.81 -5.31
C LYS A 252 6.49 -16.12 -5.75
N ARG A 253 6.74 -16.05 -7.06
CA ARG A 253 7.89 -15.34 -7.61
C ARG A 253 7.81 -13.84 -7.30
N ILE A 254 6.65 -13.21 -7.50
CA ILE A 254 6.44 -11.78 -7.23
C ILE A 254 6.73 -11.46 -5.75
N PHE A 255 6.13 -12.18 -4.80
CA PHE A 255 6.33 -11.91 -3.39
C PHE A 255 7.74 -12.28 -2.91
N THR A 256 8.37 -13.33 -3.46
CA THR A 256 9.76 -13.67 -3.14
C THR A 256 10.72 -12.54 -3.54
N THR A 257 10.57 -12.00 -4.74
CA THR A 257 11.42 -10.90 -5.23
C THR A 257 11.06 -9.56 -4.60
N ALA A 258 9.85 -9.38 -4.09
CA ALA A 258 9.42 -8.18 -3.38
C ALA A 258 10.28 -7.88 -2.13
N LYS A 259 10.84 -8.92 -1.48
CA LYS A 259 11.84 -8.75 -0.40
C LYS A 259 13.06 -7.99 -0.89
N THR A 260 13.60 -8.41 -2.04
CA THR A 260 14.75 -7.73 -2.69
C THR A 260 14.37 -6.32 -3.12
N GLY A 261 13.17 -6.12 -3.64
CA GLY A 261 12.62 -4.81 -4.02
C GLY A 261 12.51 -3.83 -2.85
N GLY A 262 12.38 -4.34 -1.62
CA GLY A 262 12.27 -3.53 -0.40
C GLY A 262 10.84 -3.23 0.04
N ILE A 263 9.86 -3.99 -0.45
CA ILE A 263 8.43 -3.83 -0.15
C ILE A 263 8.18 -3.87 1.36
N LYS A 264 7.45 -2.88 1.86
CA LYS A 264 7.00 -2.73 3.27
C LYS A 264 5.51 -2.93 3.43
N ASN A 265 4.74 -2.73 2.34
CA ASN A 265 3.29 -2.86 2.32
C ASN A 265 2.85 -3.39 0.95
N TYR A 266 1.71 -4.05 0.92
CA TYR A 266 1.02 -4.35 -0.33
C TYR A 266 -0.48 -4.16 -0.16
N PHE A 267 -1.14 -3.71 -1.23
CA PHE A 267 -2.55 -3.36 -1.18
C PHE A 267 -3.28 -4.01 -2.35
N VAL A 268 -4.29 -4.83 -2.03
CA VAL A 268 -5.16 -5.43 -3.05
C VAL A 268 -6.04 -4.33 -3.64
N GLU A 269 -6.05 -4.21 -4.97
CA GLU A 269 -6.77 -3.16 -5.67
C GLU A 269 -7.61 -3.73 -6.81
N MET A 270 -8.85 -4.04 -6.51
CA MET A 270 -9.87 -4.55 -7.45
C MET A 270 -11.25 -4.19 -6.93
N ASN A 271 -12.33 -4.51 -7.66
CA ASN A 271 -13.65 -4.40 -7.08
C ASN A 271 -13.77 -5.26 -5.80
N LEU A 272 -14.67 -4.88 -4.91
CA LEU A 272 -14.78 -5.46 -3.56
C LEU A 272 -14.90 -6.99 -3.55
N GLU A 273 -15.63 -7.58 -4.50
CA GLU A 273 -15.82 -9.03 -4.53
C GLU A 273 -14.54 -9.78 -4.92
N LEU A 274 -13.80 -9.28 -5.90
CA LEU A 274 -12.48 -9.82 -6.25
C LEU A 274 -11.46 -9.63 -5.12
N MET A 275 -11.51 -8.48 -4.43
CA MET A 275 -10.67 -8.22 -3.26
C MET A 275 -10.94 -9.26 -2.17
N LYS A 276 -12.19 -9.49 -1.80
CA LYS A 276 -12.61 -10.51 -0.82
C LYS A 276 -12.17 -11.92 -1.24
N ALA A 277 -12.35 -12.27 -2.51
CA ALA A 277 -11.97 -13.59 -3.05
C ALA A 277 -10.45 -13.82 -3.04
N SER A 278 -9.64 -12.75 -3.02
CA SER A 278 -8.18 -12.82 -3.00
C SER A 278 -7.60 -13.13 -1.61
N VAL A 279 -8.29 -12.73 -0.54
CA VAL A 279 -7.78 -12.83 0.84
C VAL A 279 -7.41 -14.27 1.25
N PRO A 280 -8.23 -15.31 0.97
CA PRO A 280 -7.88 -16.68 1.35
C PRO A 280 -6.58 -17.18 0.69
N TYR A 281 -6.35 -16.84 -0.58
CA TYR A 281 -5.11 -17.19 -1.26
C TYR A 281 -3.91 -16.50 -0.63
N LEU A 282 -3.98 -15.17 -0.45
CA LEU A 282 -2.90 -14.39 0.15
C LEU A 282 -2.56 -14.88 1.57
N ARG A 283 -3.56 -15.24 2.36
CA ARG A 283 -3.36 -15.79 3.71
C ARG A 283 -2.56 -17.09 3.75
N ASN A 284 -2.64 -17.88 2.68
CA ASN A 284 -2.01 -19.19 2.59
C ASN A 284 -0.75 -19.19 1.71
N LEU A 285 -0.42 -18.04 1.09
CA LEU A 285 0.74 -17.94 0.22
C LEU A 285 2.04 -17.90 1.04
N GLN A 286 2.84 -18.95 0.91
CA GLN A 286 4.14 -19.07 1.56
C GLN A 286 5.28 -18.63 0.62
N VAL A 287 6.12 -17.70 1.10
CA VAL A 287 7.27 -17.15 0.35
C VAL A 287 8.50 -16.98 1.25
#